data_949f5030345aecf4fe07721967324f9e
#
_entry.id   949f5030345aecf4fe07721967324f9e
#
_cell.length_a   1.000
_cell.length_b   1.000
_cell.length_c   1.000
_cell.angle_alpha   90.00
_cell.angle_beta   90.00
_cell.angle_gamma   90.00
#
_symmetry.space_group_name_H-M   'P 1'
#
loop_
_entity.id
_entity.type
_entity.pdbx_description
1 polymer ?
#
loop_
_entity_poly.entity_id
_entity_poly.type
_entity_poly.pdbx_seq_one_letter_code
_entity_poly.pdbx_strand_id
1 'polypeptide(L)' 'METKTFAVSGMKCEHCQKSVENALKGLTGVKNADVSLADKNVTVEYDESTVSPAQMKEAVDNIGRFEMTL' A
#
# COMPACT_ATOMS: atom_id res chain seq x y z
N MET A 1 -16.18 -2.78 4.08
CA MET A 1 -14.89 -2.68 3.36
C MET A 1 -14.79 -1.37 2.62
N GLU A 2 -13.69 -0.67 2.78
CA GLU A 2 -13.40 0.54 2.04
C GLU A 2 -12.37 0.27 0.95
N THR A 3 -12.50 0.96 -0.16
CA THR A 3 -11.52 0.93 -1.24
C THR A 3 -10.97 2.34 -1.41
N LYS A 4 -9.67 2.51 -1.25
CA LYS A 4 -9.01 3.80 -1.41
C LYS A 4 -7.75 3.67 -2.22
N THR A 5 -7.40 4.75 -2.91
CA THR A 5 -6.19 4.84 -3.71
C THR A 5 -5.25 5.85 -3.06
N PHE A 6 -4.00 5.43 -2.86
CA PHE A 6 -2.97 6.28 -2.26
C PHE A 6 -1.80 6.42 -3.22
N ALA A 7 -1.20 7.60 -3.27
CA ALA A 7 0.00 7.82 -4.05
C ALA A 7 1.19 7.19 -3.33
N VAL A 8 2.08 6.54 -4.08
CA VAL A 8 3.30 5.94 -3.53
C VAL A 8 4.49 6.41 -4.36
N SER A 9 5.48 6.97 -3.68
CA SER A 9 6.72 7.43 -4.31
C SER A 9 7.82 6.40 -4.14
N GLY A 10 8.78 6.38 -5.07
CA GLY A 10 9.96 5.54 -4.96
C GLY A 10 9.86 4.21 -5.67
N MET A 11 8.72 3.85 -6.21
CA MET A 11 8.57 2.63 -6.99
C MET A 11 9.21 2.81 -8.37
N LYS A 12 10.24 2.01 -8.65
CA LYS A 12 10.98 2.10 -9.92
C LYS A 12 10.93 0.83 -10.76
N CYS A 13 10.48 -0.27 -10.19
CA CYS A 13 10.46 -1.57 -10.88
C CYS A 13 9.40 -2.49 -10.30
N GLU A 14 9.19 -3.62 -10.97
CA GLU A 14 8.20 -4.60 -10.54
C GLU A 14 8.48 -5.17 -9.15
N HIS A 15 9.74 -5.30 -8.77
CA HIS A 15 10.10 -5.75 -7.43
C HIS A 15 9.62 -4.79 -6.37
N CYS A 16 9.73 -3.50 -6.65
CA CYS A 16 9.24 -2.46 -5.76
C CYS A 16 7.71 -2.56 -5.61
N GLN A 17 7.02 -2.76 -6.72
CA GLN A 17 5.58 -2.95 -6.72
C GLN A 17 5.17 -4.13 -5.85
N LYS A 18 5.84 -5.27 -6.01
CA LYS A 18 5.55 -6.47 -5.21
C LYS A 18 5.85 -6.26 -3.73
N SER A 19 6.92 -5.55 -3.42
CA SER A 19 7.27 -5.25 -2.03
C SER A 19 6.17 -4.46 -1.34
N VAL A 20 5.63 -3.44 -1.99
CA VAL A 20 4.53 -2.64 -1.45
C VAL A 20 3.28 -3.49 -1.33
N GLU A 21 2.94 -4.25 -2.35
CA GLU A 21 1.78 -5.12 -2.35
C GLU A 21 1.84 -6.13 -1.20
N ASN A 22 2.98 -6.80 -1.03
CA ASN A 22 3.15 -7.81 0.02
C ASN A 22 3.09 -7.18 1.40
N ALA A 23 3.67 -5.99 1.58
CA ALA A 23 3.64 -5.29 2.86
C ALA A 23 2.19 -4.95 3.25
N LEU A 24 1.40 -4.49 2.30
CA LEU A 24 0.01 -4.15 2.55
C LEU A 24 -0.85 -5.39 2.78
N LYS A 25 -0.70 -6.42 1.95
CA LYS A 25 -1.46 -7.66 2.10
C LYS A 25 -1.14 -8.40 3.40
N GLY A 26 0.03 -8.16 3.96
CA GLY A 26 0.43 -8.75 5.24
C GLY A 26 -0.27 -8.12 6.44
N LEU A 27 -0.95 -7.00 6.27
CA LEU A 27 -1.66 -6.35 7.35
C LEU A 27 -3.01 -7.00 7.59
N THR A 28 -3.33 -7.21 8.86
CA THR A 28 -4.65 -7.71 9.23
C THR A 28 -5.70 -6.64 8.87
N GLY A 29 -6.73 -7.06 8.17
CA GLY A 29 -7.80 -6.15 7.73
C GLY A 29 -7.68 -5.70 6.28
N VAL A 30 -6.53 -5.90 5.65
CA VAL A 30 -6.37 -5.63 4.22
C VAL A 30 -6.81 -6.87 3.44
N LYS A 31 -7.84 -6.71 2.62
CA LYS A 31 -8.35 -7.79 1.80
C LYS A 31 -7.60 -7.88 0.48
N ASN A 32 -7.29 -6.75 -0.12
CA ASN A 32 -6.61 -6.72 -1.40
C ASN A 32 -5.79 -5.44 -1.53
N ALA A 33 -4.71 -5.52 -2.28
CA ALA A 33 -3.87 -4.36 -2.59
C ALA A 33 -3.41 -4.48 -4.03
N ASP A 34 -3.74 -3.47 -4.83
CA ASP A 34 -3.39 -3.42 -6.24
C ASP A 34 -2.49 -2.22 -6.48
N VAL A 35 -1.24 -2.47 -6.78
CA VAL A 35 -0.23 -1.44 -7.00
C VAL A 35 -0.08 -1.16 -8.49
N SER A 36 -0.12 0.10 -8.86
CA SER A 36 0.09 0.53 -10.25
C SER A 36 1.40 1.31 -10.36
N LEU A 37 2.36 0.74 -11.07
CA LEU A 37 3.62 1.42 -11.37
C LEU A 37 3.41 2.60 -12.31
N ALA A 38 2.54 2.43 -13.29
CA ALA A 38 2.27 3.47 -14.29
C ALA A 38 1.69 4.72 -13.65
N ASP A 39 0.78 4.53 -12.72
CA ASP A 39 0.09 5.61 -12.03
C ASP A 39 0.79 6.03 -10.73
N LYS A 40 1.76 5.24 -10.29
CA LYS A 40 2.51 5.47 -9.05
C LYS A 40 1.58 5.54 -7.84
N ASN A 41 0.63 4.61 -7.79
CA ASN A 41 -0.32 4.56 -6.69
C ASN A 41 -0.65 3.12 -6.32
N VAL A 42 -1.37 2.97 -5.22
CA VAL A 42 -1.88 1.69 -4.77
C VAL A 42 -3.36 1.84 -4.41
N THR A 43 -4.17 0.90 -4.89
CA THR A 43 -5.58 0.81 -4.53
C THR A 43 -5.73 -0.32 -3.52
N VAL A 44 -6.23 0.00 -2.34
CA VAL A 44 -6.34 -0.96 -1.24
C VAL A 44 -7.80 -1.16 -0.88
N GLU A 45 -8.20 -2.41 -0.79
CA GLU A 45 -9.50 -2.80 -0.24
C GLU A 45 -9.27 -3.33 1.17
N TYR A 46 -9.83 -2.67 2.16
CA TYR A 46 -9.55 -2.96 3.55
C TYR A 46 -10.75 -2.72 4.46
N ASP A 47 -10.69 -3.31 5.64
CA ASP A 47 -11.67 -3.09 6.69
C ASP A 47 -11.18 -1.97 7.60
N GLU A 48 -11.81 -0.82 7.49
CA GLU A 48 -11.41 0.37 8.25
C GLU A 48 -11.58 0.22 9.76
N SER A 49 -12.37 -0.77 10.18
CA SER A 49 -12.50 -1.10 11.61
C SER A 49 -11.30 -1.86 12.15
N THR A 50 -10.54 -2.51 11.28
CA THR A 50 -9.41 -3.36 11.66
C THR A 50 -8.08 -2.71 11.37
N VAL A 51 -7.96 -1.99 10.26
CA VAL A 51 -6.73 -1.34 9.83
C VAL A 51 -7.04 0.08 9.35
N SER A 52 -6.11 0.99 9.59
CA SER A 52 -6.25 2.38 9.16
C SER A 52 -5.25 2.70 8.05
N PRO A 53 -5.51 3.76 7.25
CA PRO A 53 -4.53 4.23 6.27
C PRO A 53 -3.17 4.55 6.88
N ALA A 54 -3.14 5.05 8.12
CA ALA A 54 -1.88 5.34 8.81
C ALA A 54 -1.05 4.08 9.02
N GLN A 55 -1.68 2.95 9.33
CA GLN A 55 -0.99 1.68 9.48
C GLN A 55 -0.44 1.19 8.14
N MET A 56 -1.19 1.40 7.07
CA MET A 56 -0.73 1.05 5.73
C MET A 56 0.47 1.89 5.31
N LYS A 57 0.42 3.19 5.58
CA LYS A 57 1.54 4.08 5.33
C LYS A 57 2.78 3.64 6.09
N GLU A 58 2.62 3.31 7.36
CA GLU A 58 3.73 2.83 8.19
C GLU A 58 4.33 1.55 7.62
N ALA A 59 3.51 0.62 7.17
CA ALA A 59 3.99 -0.61 6.57
C ALA A 59 4.82 -0.36 5.31
N VAL A 60 4.39 0.59 4.48
CA VAL A 60 5.13 0.98 3.28
C VAL A 60 6.42 1.70 3.66
N ASP A 61 6.37 2.62 4.61
CA ASP A 61 7.54 3.36 5.07
C ASP A 61 8.60 2.44 5.68
N ASN A 62 8.19 1.37 6.34
CA ASN A 62 9.10 0.41 6.96
C ASN A 62 9.94 -0.37 5.96
N ILE A 63 9.54 -0.39 4.69
CA ILE A 63 10.37 -0.99 3.64
C ILE A 63 11.63 -0.15 3.43
N GLY A 64 11.55 1.16 3.72
CA GLY A 64 12.70 2.05 3.71
C GLY A 64 13.04 2.67 2.36
N ARG A 65 12.26 2.39 1.34
CA ARG A 65 12.50 2.86 -0.03
C ARG A 65 11.34 3.65 -0.62
N PHE A 66 10.19 3.61 0.03
CA PHE A 66 8.96 4.15 -0.52
C PHE A 66 8.32 5.09 0.46
N GLU A 67 7.54 5.99 -0.07
CA GLU A 67 6.73 6.91 0.72
C GLU A 67 5.31 6.88 0.18
N MET A 68 4.36 6.51 1.03
CA MET A 68 2.95 6.54 0.69
C MET A 68 2.35 7.84 1.20
N THR A 69 1.58 8.49 0.35
CA THR A 69 0.85 9.71 0.70
C THR A 69 -0.61 9.36 1.01
N LEU A 70 -1.06 9.79 2.16
CA LEU A 70 -2.45 9.58 2.58
C LEU A 70 -3.41 10.56 1.92
#